data_4c14f6c7c5bd9e4d652524dd3c6d1089
#
_entry.id   4c14f6c7c5bd9e4d652524dd3c6d1089
#
_cell.length_a   1.000
_cell.length_b   1.000
_cell.length_c   1.000
_cell.angle_alpha   90.00
_cell.angle_beta   90.00
_cell.angle_gamma   90.00
#
_symmetry.space_group_name_H-M   'P 1'
#
loop_
_entity.id
_entity.type
_entity.pdbx_description
1 polymer ?
#
loop_
_entity_poly.entity_id
_entity_poly.type
_entity_poly.pdbx_seq_one_letter_code
_entity_poly.pdbx_strand_id
1 'polypeptide(L)'
;MCKIIAVANQKGGVGKTTTSVNLAASLAVTKNKVLLVDLDPQGNATTGSGVEKSNLDFSVYDLLVGSLTIQDVLITQTADYDLLPSNSDLVAAEVELLKGENREIRLRKAIAHIRDHYEFVLIDCPPSLNMLTINALVAADGVVIPMQCEYYALEGLSALMETIKAIKEELNPHLKIEGILRTMYDPRSKLTSEVNGQLFNYFGDAVYLSLIHI
;
A
#
# COMPACT_ATOMS: atom_id res chain seq x y z
N MET A 1 4.44 6.43 -18.61
CA MET A 1 4.80 7.12 -17.32
C MET A 1 4.31 6.22 -16.19
N CYS A 2 5.19 5.77 -15.31
CA CYS A 2 4.84 4.86 -14.21
C CYS A 2 4.00 5.59 -13.15
N LYS A 3 2.95 4.97 -12.65
CA LYS A 3 2.13 5.45 -11.54
C LYS A 3 2.35 4.58 -10.31
N ILE A 4 2.80 5.19 -9.21
CA ILE A 4 3.07 4.50 -7.94
C ILE A 4 1.91 4.78 -6.99
N ILE A 5 1.24 3.73 -6.51
CA ILE A 5 0.05 3.83 -5.65
C ILE A 5 0.28 3.05 -4.37
N ALA A 6 0.20 3.73 -3.23
CA ALA A 6 0.16 3.08 -1.93
C ALA A 6 -1.30 2.69 -1.58
N VAL A 7 -1.49 1.49 -1.04
CA VAL A 7 -2.78 1.03 -0.50
C VAL A 7 -2.66 1.03 1.01
N ALA A 8 -3.20 2.05 1.67
CA ALA A 8 -2.95 2.32 3.08
C ALA A 8 -4.22 2.54 3.89
N ASN A 9 -4.25 1.99 5.08
CA ASN A 9 -5.20 2.31 6.15
C ASN A 9 -4.64 1.74 7.46
N GLN A 10 -4.72 2.49 8.56
CA GLN A 10 -4.22 2.01 9.86
C GLN A 10 -5.10 0.93 10.49
N LYS A 11 -6.35 0.75 10.04
CA LYS A 11 -7.21 -0.33 10.53
C LYS A 11 -6.84 -1.64 9.85
N GLY A 12 -6.65 -2.71 10.65
CA GLY A 12 -6.49 -4.07 10.17
C GLY A 12 -7.79 -4.62 9.58
N GLY A 13 -7.68 -5.58 8.65
CA GLY A 13 -8.83 -6.30 8.11
C GLY A 13 -9.74 -5.53 7.15
N VAL A 14 -9.39 -4.31 6.73
CA VAL A 14 -10.23 -3.50 5.82
C VAL A 14 -10.05 -3.81 4.32
N GLY A 15 -9.30 -4.87 4.00
CA GLY A 15 -9.11 -5.31 2.62
C GLY A 15 -7.96 -4.62 1.87
N LYS A 16 -6.94 -4.08 2.56
CA LYS A 16 -5.74 -3.51 1.90
C LYS A 16 -5.08 -4.51 0.97
N THR A 17 -4.60 -5.61 1.52
CA THR A 17 -3.92 -6.68 0.76
C THR A 17 -4.81 -7.26 -0.33
N THR A 18 -6.09 -7.51 -0.03
CA THR A 18 -7.05 -7.97 -1.04
C THR A 18 -7.16 -6.98 -2.20
N THR A 19 -7.24 -5.69 -1.91
CA THR A 19 -7.27 -4.63 -2.92
C THR A 19 -5.96 -4.61 -3.72
N SER A 20 -4.81 -4.65 -3.06
CA SER A 20 -3.48 -4.58 -3.68
C SER A 20 -3.27 -5.74 -4.67
N VAL A 21 -3.50 -6.98 -4.22
CA VAL A 21 -3.30 -8.18 -5.05
C VAL A 21 -4.29 -8.23 -6.22
N ASN A 22 -5.58 -7.98 -5.98
CA ASN A 22 -6.58 -8.04 -7.06
C ASN A 22 -6.41 -6.88 -8.06
N LEU A 23 -6.00 -5.69 -7.60
CA LEU A 23 -5.73 -4.56 -8.49
C LEU A 23 -4.48 -4.86 -9.35
N ALA A 24 -3.41 -5.44 -8.77
CA ALA A 24 -2.22 -5.85 -9.50
C ALA A 24 -2.57 -6.85 -10.61
N ALA A 25 -3.30 -7.92 -10.26
CA ALA A 25 -3.74 -8.92 -11.22
C ALA A 25 -4.65 -8.32 -12.32
N SER A 26 -5.59 -7.46 -11.94
CA SER A 26 -6.52 -6.83 -12.90
C SER A 26 -5.79 -5.92 -13.90
N LEU A 27 -4.81 -5.15 -13.44
CA LEU A 27 -3.98 -4.31 -14.30
C LEU A 27 -3.09 -5.15 -15.21
N ALA A 28 -2.51 -6.23 -14.72
CA ALA A 28 -1.68 -7.14 -15.51
C ALA A 28 -2.49 -7.82 -16.62
N VAL A 29 -3.71 -8.29 -16.35
CA VAL A 29 -4.63 -8.85 -17.37
C VAL A 29 -4.92 -7.85 -18.50
N THR A 30 -4.91 -6.55 -18.21
CA THR A 30 -5.05 -5.50 -19.23
C THR A 30 -3.72 -5.14 -19.92
N LYS A 31 -2.70 -6.01 -19.79
CA LYS A 31 -1.37 -5.92 -20.41
C LYS A 31 -0.49 -4.78 -19.91
N ASN A 32 -0.78 -4.24 -18.73
CA ASN A 32 0.14 -3.33 -18.08
C ASN A 32 1.27 -4.12 -17.40
N LYS A 33 2.47 -3.55 -17.40
CA LYS A 33 3.57 -4.03 -16.57
C LYS A 33 3.39 -3.53 -15.15
N VAL A 34 3.19 -4.44 -14.22
CA VAL A 34 2.84 -4.15 -12.83
C VAL A 34 3.87 -4.73 -11.88
N LEU A 35 4.27 -3.94 -10.90
CA LEU A 35 5.03 -4.39 -9.73
C LEU A 35 4.15 -4.26 -8.49
N LEU A 36 4.03 -5.33 -7.73
CA LEU A 36 3.47 -5.33 -6.38
C LEU A 36 4.60 -5.34 -5.35
N VAL A 37 4.56 -4.39 -4.41
CA VAL A 37 5.49 -4.31 -3.28
C VAL A 37 4.73 -4.66 -2.01
N ASP A 38 5.11 -5.72 -1.34
CA ASP A 38 4.55 -6.09 -0.04
C ASP A 38 5.37 -5.42 1.07
N LEU A 39 4.79 -4.49 1.81
CA LEU A 39 5.42 -3.83 2.96
C LEU A 39 4.83 -4.26 4.31
N ASP A 40 3.94 -5.26 4.31
CA ASP A 40 3.44 -5.81 5.57
C ASP A 40 4.34 -6.96 6.04
N PRO A 41 4.90 -6.91 7.25
CA PRO A 41 5.67 -8.03 7.82
C PRO A 41 4.91 -9.36 7.87
N GLN A 42 3.57 -9.32 7.79
CA GLN A 42 2.77 -10.52 7.69
C GLN A 42 2.92 -11.25 6.34
N GLY A 43 3.43 -10.59 5.30
CA GLY A 43 3.68 -11.18 3.99
C GLY A 43 2.39 -11.72 3.33
N ASN A 44 1.25 -11.06 3.55
CA ASN A 44 -0.02 -11.54 3.03
C ASN A 44 -0.17 -11.31 1.52
N ALA A 45 0.37 -10.20 1.00
CA ALA A 45 0.40 -9.95 -0.45
C ALA A 45 1.36 -10.93 -1.15
N THR A 46 2.48 -11.26 -0.50
CA THR A 46 3.44 -12.28 -0.95
C THR A 46 2.76 -13.65 -1.10
N THR A 47 2.09 -14.10 -0.05
CA THR A 47 1.34 -15.38 -0.08
C THR A 47 0.19 -15.31 -1.09
N GLY A 48 -0.54 -14.20 -1.15
CA GLY A 48 -1.63 -13.97 -2.11
C GLY A 48 -1.18 -13.95 -3.56
N SER A 49 0.09 -13.70 -3.82
CA SER A 49 0.75 -13.77 -5.13
C SER A 49 1.31 -15.16 -5.46
N GLY A 50 1.07 -16.16 -4.60
CA GLY A 50 1.51 -17.53 -4.82
C GLY A 50 2.96 -17.81 -4.40
N VAL A 51 3.60 -16.90 -3.65
CA VAL A 51 4.98 -17.06 -3.18
C VAL A 51 4.98 -17.52 -1.72
N GLU A 52 5.76 -18.55 -1.43
CA GLU A 52 5.93 -19.08 -0.08
C GLU A 52 6.96 -18.26 0.70
N LYS A 53 6.46 -17.41 1.59
CA LYS A 53 7.27 -16.43 2.35
C LYS A 53 8.31 -17.05 3.30
N SER A 54 8.15 -18.32 3.67
CA SER A 54 9.12 -19.06 4.49
C SER A 54 10.37 -19.49 3.72
N ASN A 55 10.34 -19.48 2.40
CA ASN A 55 11.41 -19.97 1.52
C ASN A 55 12.09 -18.82 0.75
N LEU A 56 11.95 -17.58 1.22
CA LEU A 56 12.57 -16.42 0.59
C LEU A 56 14.04 -16.33 0.99
N ASP A 57 14.94 -16.23 -0.01
CA ASP A 57 16.34 -15.89 0.24
C ASP A 57 16.50 -14.42 0.62
N PHE A 58 15.70 -13.54 -0.03
CA PHE A 58 15.71 -12.10 0.19
C PHE A 58 14.29 -11.54 0.17
N SER A 59 14.09 -10.41 0.85
CA SER A 59 12.82 -9.72 0.95
C SER A 59 12.99 -8.20 0.88
N VAL A 60 11.89 -7.47 0.93
CA VAL A 60 11.91 -5.99 1.03
C VAL A 60 12.71 -5.51 2.25
N TYR A 61 12.87 -6.32 3.30
CA TYR A 61 13.76 -6.01 4.42
C TYR A 61 15.19 -5.73 3.94
N ASP A 62 15.75 -6.63 3.14
CA ASP A 62 17.12 -6.53 2.63
C ASP A 62 17.32 -5.32 1.72
N LEU A 63 16.28 -4.94 1.01
CA LEU A 63 16.24 -3.75 0.16
C LEU A 63 16.23 -2.45 0.97
N LEU A 64 15.47 -2.40 2.07
CA LEU A 64 15.30 -1.19 2.87
C LEU A 64 16.46 -0.94 3.81
N VAL A 65 17.04 -1.99 4.38
CA VAL A 65 18.06 -1.93 5.44
C VAL A 65 19.42 -2.39 4.93
N GLY A 66 19.45 -3.36 4.05
CA GLY A 66 20.65 -3.97 3.49
C GLY A 66 21.29 -3.16 2.37
N SER A 67 22.23 -3.82 1.70
CA SER A 67 22.94 -3.30 0.53
C SER A 67 22.49 -3.94 -0.78
N LEU A 68 21.39 -4.72 -0.76
CA LEU A 68 20.88 -5.38 -1.94
C LEU A 68 20.18 -4.39 -2.88
N THR A 69 20.26 -4.71 -4.17
CA THR A 69 19.53 -3.97 -5.19
C THR A 69 18.11 -4.54 -5.34
N ILE A 70 17.23 -3.77 -5.96
CA ILE A 70 15.87 -4.23 -6.20
C ILE A 70 15.84 -5.48 -7.09
N GLN A 71 16.82 -5.63 -8.00
CA GLN A 71 16.95 -6.78 -8.87
C GLN A 71 17.28 -8.07 -8.11
N ASP A 72 17.99 -7.97 -6.99
CA ASP A 72 18.34 -9.13 -6.17
C ASP A 72 17.11 -9.68 -5.40
N VAL A 73 16.14 -8.82 -5.12
CA VAL A 73 14.94 -9.13 -4.33
C VAL A 73 13.71 -9.42 -5.21
N LEU A 74 13.72 -8.94 -6.46
CA LEU A 74 12.58 -9.00 -7.37
C LEU A 74 12.25 -10.42 -7.78
N ILE A 75 11.01 -10.84 -7.57
CA ILE A 75 10.46 -12.09 -8.12
C ILE A 75 9.61 -11.75 -9.33
N THR A 76 10.01 -12.26 -10.51
CA THR A 76 9.32 -11.96 -11.77
C THR A 76 8.24 -12.99 -12.08
N GLN A 77 7.16 -12.53 -12.71
CA GLN A 77 6.08 -13.36 -13.26
C GLN A 77 5.36 -14.26 -12.26
N THR A 78 5.23 -13.82 -11.03
CA THR A 78 4.26 -14.42 -10.12
C THR A 78 2.88 -13.87 -10.44
N ALA A 79 1.90 -14.71 -10.73
CA ALA A 79 0.50 -14.28 -10.98
C ALA A 79 0.35 -13.15 -12.06
N ASP A 80 1.13 -13.21 -13.15
CA ASP A 80 1.16 -12.25 -14.28
C ASP A 80 1.72 -10.86 -13.97
N TYR A 81 2.23 -10.60 -12.77
CA TYR A 81 2.94 -9.37 -12.37
C TYR A 81 4.23 -9.71 -11.60
N ASP A 82 5.07 -8.72 -11.40
CA ASP A 82 6.29 -8.85 -10.62
C ASP A 82 6.04 -8.50 -9.16
N LEU A 83 6.83 -9.08 -8.25
CA LEU A 83 6.66 -8.94 -6.81
C LEU A 83 7.97 -8.58 -6.11
N LEU A 84 7.91 -7.62 -5.20
CA LEU A 84 8.89 -7.47 -4.11
C LEU A 84 8.29 -8.10 -2.85
N PRO A 85 8.76 -9.27 -2.43
CA PRO A 85 8.16 -10.06 -1.38
C PRO A 85 8.49 -9.56 0.02
N SER A 86 7.66 -9.90 0.98
CA SER A 86 7.85 -9.65 2.42
C SER A 86 7.77 -10.93 3.24
N ASN A 87 8.46 -10.88 4.38
CA ASN A 87 8.38 -11.89 5.44
C ASN A 87 8.48 -11.22 6.82
N SER A 88 8.51 -12.03 7.88
CA SER A 88 8.57 -11.56 9.27
C SER A 88 9.82 -10.73 9.61
N ASP A 89 10.91 -10.85 8.85
CA ASP A 89 12.15 -10.10 9.10
C ASP A 89 11.93 -8.59 8.92
N LEU A 90 10.92 -8.21 8.15
CA LEU A 90 10.55 -6.81 7.95
C LEU A 90 10.15 -6.08 9.26
N VAL A 91 9.82 -6.81 10.33
CA VAL A 91 9.62 -6.21 11.67
C VAL A 91 10.90 -5.53 12.15
N ALA A 92 12.06 -6.13 11.89
CA ALA A 92 13.34 -5.55 12.29
C ALA A 92 13.66 -4.26 11.51
N ALA A 93 13.18 -4.12 10.28
CA ALA A 93 13.38 -2.92 9.47
C ALA A 93 12.85 -1.65 10.15
N GLU A 94 11.74 -1.74 10.88
CA GLU A 94 11.18 -0.58 11.60
C GLU A 94 12.20 0.01 12.61
N VAL A 95 12.89 -0.86 13.33
CA VAL A 95 13.88 -0.45 14.34
C VAL A 95 15.18 0.03 13.69
N GLU A 96 15.61 -0.64 12.63
CA GLU A 96 16.86 -0.32 11.95
C GLU A 96 16.77 0.95 11.12
N LEU A 97 15.65 1.17 10.43
CA LEU A 97 15.40 2.40 9.71
C LEU A 97 15.43 3.63 10.64
N LEU A 98 14.97 3.51 11.88
CA LEU A 98 15.02 4.63 12.84
C LEU A 98 16.43 5.12 13.15
N LYS A 99 17.44 4.26 12.99
CA LYS A 99 18.86 4.59 13.23
C LYS A 99 19.58 5.14 11.99
N GLY A 100 18.97 4.98 10.80
CA GLY A 100 19.59 5.32 9.53
C GLY A 100 19.30 6.77 9.08
N GLU A 101 20.24 7.32 8.30
CA GLU A 101 20.00 8.55 7.55
C GLU A 101 19.09 8.29 6.35
N ASN A 102 18.29 9.30 5.96
CA ASN A 102 17.38 9.23 4.82
C ASN A 102 16.39 8.05 4.90
N ARG A 103 16.00 7.68 6.10
CA ARG A 103 15.16 6.52 6.40
C ARG A 103 13.78 6.56 5.75
N GLU A 104 13.23 7.76 5.53
CA GLU A 104 11.90 7.96 4.96
C GLU A 104 11.86 7.77 3.43
N ILE A 105 13.02 7.82 2.76
CA ILE A 105 13.13 7.81 1.29
C ILE A 105 13.76 6.53 0.73
N ARG A 106 13.99 5.51 1.55
CA ARG A 106 14.68 4.28 1.14
C ARG A 106 13.94 3.57 0.01
N LEU A 107 12.64 3.35 0.17
CA LEU A 107 11.82 2.71 -0.86
C LEU A 107 11.76 3.56 -2.14
N ARG A 108 11.60 4.89 -2.02
CA ARG A 108 11.59 5.79 -3.18
C ARG A 108 12.89 5.69 -3.98
N LYS A 109 14.04 5.64 -3.31
CA LYS A 109 15.34 5.47 -3.98
C LYS A 109 15.44 4.12 -4.69
N ALA A 110 15.01 3.05 -4.05
CA ALA A 110 15.03 1.72 -4.65
C ALA A 110 14.14 1.65 -5.90
N ILE A 111 12.89 2.09 -5.82
CA ILE A 111 11.94 2.06 -6.95
C ILE A 111 12.39 2.96 -8.11
N ALA A 112 13.09 4.07 -7.84
CA ALA A 112 13.56 4.98 -8.89
C ALA A 112 14.41 4.28 -9.97
N HIS A 113 15.15 3.23 -9.60
CA HIS A 113 16.00 2.48 -10.53
C HIS A 113 15.24 1.57 -11.51
N ILE A 114 13.98 1.25 -11.22
CA ILE A 114 13.16 0.34 -12.04
C ILE A 114 11.86 0.98 -12.53
N ARG A 115 11.59 2.22 -12.13
CA ARG A 115 10.34 2.93 -12.43
C ARG A 115 9.97 2.89 -13.91
N ASP A 116 10.94 3.01 -14.79
CA ASP A 116 10.71 3.06 -16.24
C ASP A 116 10.35 1.69 -16.86
N HIS A 117 10.48 0.62 -16.08
CA HIS A 117 10.12 -0.74 -16.54
C HIS A 117 8.64 -1.08 -16.30
N TYR A 118 7.91 -0.29 -15.50
CA TYR A 118 6.53 -0.54 -15.09
C TYR A 118 5.59 0.61 -15.44
N GLU A 119 4.33 0.28 -15.76
CA GLU A 119 3.24 1.25 -15.85
C GLU A 119 2.64 1.54 -14.48
N PHE A 120 2.59 0.52 -13.61
CA PHE A 120 2.07 0.65 -12.26
C PHE A 120 3.00 -0.03 -11.24
N VAL A 121 3.17 0.64 -10.10
CA VAL A 121 3.74 0.06 -8.89
C VAL A 121 2.70 0.19 -7.79
N LEU A 122 2.26 -0.93 -7.23
CA LEU A 122 1.32 -0.97 -6.11
C LEU A 122 2.08 -1.32 -4.83
N ILE A 123 1.82 -0.61 -3.75
CA ILE A 123 2.50 -0.83 -2.46
C ILE A 123 1.44 -1.21 -1.43
N ASP A 124 1.46 -2.47 -0.98
CA ASP A 124 0.60 -2.95 0.11
C ASP A 124 1.20 -2.55 1.46
N CYS A 125 0.48 -1.73 2.23
CA CYS A 125 0.96 -1.17 3.49
C CYS A 125 0.48 -1.97 4.70
N PRO A 126 1.29 -2.04 5.79
CA PRO A 126 0.86 -2.63 7.05
C PRO A 126 -0.28 -1.83 7.71
N PRO A 127 -0.98 -2.41 8.70
CA PRO A 127 -2.06 -1.73 9.44
C PRO A 127 -1.53 -0.79 10.53
N SER A 128 -0.57 0.05 10.20
CA SER A 128 0.07 0.99 11.15
C SER A 128 0.64 2.19 10.40
N LEU A 129 0.73 3.33 11.07
CA LEU A 129 1.38 4.54 10.55
C LEU A 129 2.85 4.61 11.00
N ASN A 130 3.58 3.51 10.76
CA ASN A 130 4.98 3.35 11.11
C ASN A 130 5.92 3.78 9.97
N MET A 131 7.23 3.54 10.13
CA MET A 131 8.26 3.91 9.17
C MET A 131 8.08 3.22 7.80
N LEU A 132 7.50 2.02 7.75
CA LEU A 132 7.21 1.32 6.49
C LEU A 132 6.11 2.05 5.71
N THR A 133 5.01 2.41 6.38
CA THR A 133 3.93 3.20 5.75
C THR A 133 4.41 4.58 5.32
N ILE A 134 5.28 5.23 6.10
CA ILE A 134 5.92 6.50 5.69
C ILE A 134 6.71 6.31 4.41
N ASN A 135 7.55 5.26 4.31
CA ASN A 135 8.30 4.95 3.09
C ASN A 135 7.38 4.72 1.88
N ALA A 136 6.25 4.02 2.06
CA ALA A 136 5.26 3.83 1.01
C ALA A 136 4.69 5.16 0.51
N LEU A 137 4.21 6.01 1.42
CA LEU A 137 3.59 7.30 1.09
C LEU A 137 4.60 8.29 0.50
N VAL A 138 5.85 8.24 0.94
CA VAL A 138 6.93 9.08 0.37
C VAL A 138 7.30 8.63 -1.05
N ALA A 139 7.22 7.34 -1.35
CA ALA A 139 7.51 6.80 -2.68
C ALA A 139 6.34 6.95 -3.66
N ALA A 140 5.10 7.05 -3.18
CA ALA A 140 3.90 7.01 -3.99
C ALA A 140 3.57 8.35 -4.69
N ASP A 141 2.95 8.25 -5.87
CA ASP A 141 2.30 9.38 -6.54
C ASP A 141 0.88 9.60 -5.97
N GLY A 142 0.26 8.53 -5.46
CA GLY A 142 -1.07 8.57 -4.87
C GLY A 142 -1.36 7.48 -3.86
N VAL A 143 -2.43 7.65 -3.09
CA VAL A 143 -2.88 6.68 -2.10
C VAL A 143 -4.33 6.29 -2.33
N VAL A 144 -4.59 4.98 -2.38
CA VAL A 144 -5.93 4.38 -2.30
C VAL A 144 -6.16 3.94 -0.88
N ILE A 145 -7.33 4.27 -0.33
CA ILE A 145 -7.69 4.02 1.07
C ILE A 145 -8.86 3.05 1.13
N PRO A 146 -8.62 1.73 1.24
CA PRO A 146 -9.68 0.78 1.52
C PRO A 146 -10.24 1.00 2.92
N MET A 147 -11.54 1.08 3.05
CA MET A 147 -12.21 1.42 4.30
C MET A 147 -13.54 0.68 4.44
N GLN A 148 -13.74 0.04 5.57
CA GLN A 148 -15.03 -0.51 5.96
C GLN A 148 -15.87 0.59 6.65
N CYS A 149 -17.15 0.75 6.25
CA CYS A 149 -18.05 1.76 6.82
C CYS A 149 -18.54 1.33 8.20
N GLU A 150 -17.70 1.53 9.24
CA GLU A 150 -17.95 1.19 10.64
C GLU A 150 -17.73 2.40 11.56
N TYR A 151 -18.13 2.27 12.83
CA TYR A 151 -18.12 3.35 13.80
C TYR A 151 -16.77 4.06 13.95
N TYR A 152 -15.67 3.30 14.12
CA TYR A 152 -14.32 3.88 14.30
C TYR A 152 -13.59 4.20 12.97
N ALA A 153 -14.25 4.01 11.85
CA ALA A 153 -13.59 4.14 10.56
C ALA A 153 -13.19 5.58 10.24
N LEU A 154 -14.01 6.55 10.65
CA LEU A 154 -13.73 7.98 10.43
C LEU A 154 -12.59 8.50 11.31
N GLU A 155 -12.46 7.99 12.54
CA GLU A 155 -11.34 8.34 13.43
C GLU A 155 -10.00 7.86 12.84
N GLY A 156 -9.95 6.59 12.42
CA GLY A 156 -8.76 6.05 11.75
C GLY A 156 -8.43 6.75 10.44
N LEU A 157 -9.46 7.18 9.69
CA LEU A 157 -9.26 7.97 8.48
C LEU A 157 -8.66 9.34 8.79
N SER A 158 -9.11 10.01 9.84
CA SER A 158 -8.58 11.32 10.24
C SER A 158 -7.08 11.27 10.56
N ALA A 159 -6.63 10.28 11.33
CA ALA A 159 -5.21 10.11 11.63
C ALA A 159 -4.36 9.83 10.38
N LEU A 160 -4.89 9.04 9.43
CA LEU A 160 -4.23 8.83 8.14
C LEU A 160 -4.16 10.13 7.32
N MET A 161 -5.22 10.94 7.32
CA MET A 161 -5.24 12.24 6.63
C MET A 161 -4.20 13.21 7.18
N GLU A 162 -4.04 13.27 8.51
CA GLU A 162 -3.00 14.08 9.16
C GLU A 162 -1.60 13.62 8.73
N THR A 163 -1.37 12.30 8.69
CA THR A 163 -0.11 11.74 8.24
C THR A 163 0.16 12.05 6.76
N ILE A 164 -0.83 11.89 5.89
CA ILE A 164 -0.71 12.24 4.45
C ILE A 164 -0.39 13.72 4.29
N LYS A 165 -1.04 14.59 5.08
CA LYS A 165 -0.81 16.04 5.06
C LYS A 165 0.63 16.36 5.45
N ALA A 166 1.13 15.82 6.56
CA ALA A 166 2.50 16.04 7.01
C ALA A 166 3.53 15.56 5.97
N ILE A 167 3.33 14.36 5.40
CA ILE A 167 4.21 13.84 4.33
C ILE A 167 4.18 14.73 3.10
N LYS A 168 3.01 15.23 2.71
CA LYS A 168 2.85 16.13 1.57
C LYS A 168 3.57 17.46 1.78
N GLU A 169 3.54 17.99 2.99
CA GLU A 169 4.19 19.26 3.32
C GLU A 169 5.73 19.14 3.39
N GLU A 170 6.26 18.01 3.89
CA GLU A 170 7.67 17.90 4.21
C GLU A 170 8.48 17.02 3.24
N LEU A 171 7.90 15.93 2.72
CA LEU A 171 8.66 14.88 2.05
C LEU A 171 8.21 14.59 0.61
N ASN A 172 6.91 14.71 0.31
CA ASN A 172 6.33 14.36 -0.99
C ASN A 172 5.19 15.32 -1.39
N PRO A 173 5.47 16.52 -1.90
CA PRO A 173 4.45 17.51 -2.27
C PRO A 173 3.47 17.05 -3.36
N HIS A 174 3.84 16.01 -4.11
CA HIS A 174 3.04 15.50 -5.22
C HIS A 174 2.05 14.42 -4.80
N LEU A 175 2.13 13.91 -3.56
CA LEU A 175 1.23 12.87 -3.06
C LEU A 175 -0.23 13.32 -3.13
N LYS A 176 -1.09 12.48 -3.71
CA LYS A 176 -2.53 12.73 -3.85
C LYS A 176 -3.34 11.59 -3.23
N ILE A 177 -4.55 11.89 -2.79
CA ILE A 177 -5.53 10.86 -2.51
C ILE A 177 -6.14 10.47 -3.85
N GLU A 178 -5.91 9.22 -4.28
CA GLU A 178 -6.52 8.67 -5.50
C GLU A 178 -7.98 8.33 -5.28
N GLY A 179 -8.30 7.82 -4.10
CA GLY A 179 -9.68 7.58 -3.71
C GLY A 179 -9.84 6.76 -2.44
N ILE A 180 -11.03 6.81 -1.89
CA ILE A 180 -11.49 6.00 -0.76
C ILE A 180 -12.36 4.87 -1.32
N LEU A 181 -11.92 3.62 -1.12
CA LEU A 181 -12.63 2.42 -1.55
C LEU A 181 -13.40 1.82 -0.39
N ARG A 182 -14.74 1.85 -0.46
CA ARG A 182 -15.59 1.22 0.55
C ARG A 182 -15.57 -0.30 0.37
N THR A 183 -15.15 -0.99 1.41
CA THR A 183 -15.03 -2.46 1.42
C THR A 183 -16.02 -3.07 2.41
N MET A 184 -16.34 -4.36 2.22
CA MET A 184 -17.28 -5.11 3.09
C MET A 184 -18.57 -4.34 3.34
N TYR A 185 -19.08 -3.73 2.29
CA TYR A 185 -20.24 -2.86 2.36
C TYR A 185 -21.52 -3.69 2.51
N ASP A 186 -22.27 -3.45 3.58
CA ASP A 186 -23.60 -4.04 3.80
C ASP A 186 -24.68 -2.94 3.71
N PRO A 187 -25.46 -2.88 2.61
CA PRO A 187 -26.49 -1.86 2.44
C PRO A 187 -27.66 -1.97 3.43
N ARG A 188 -27.79 -3.08 4.14
CA ARG A 188 -28.84 -3.31 5.15
C ARG A 188 -28.51 -2.63 6.50
N SER A 189 -27.25 -2.30 6.72
CA SER A 189 -26.79 -1.65 7.95
C SER A 189 -27.06 -0.15 7.93
N LYS A 190 -27.79 0.36 8.93
CA LYS A 190 -28.00 1.80 9.12
C LYS A 190 -26.67 2.51 9.38
N LEU A 191 -25.80 1.94 10.20
CA LEU A 191 -24.48 2.49 10.50
C LEU A 191 -23.65 2.64 9.23
N THR A 192 -23.63 1.63 8.37
CA THR A 192 -22.95 1.69 7.07
C THR A 192 -23.46 2.85 6.22
N SER A 193 -24.80 3.04 6.17
CA SER A 193 -25.40 4.15 5.43
C SER A 193 -25.05 5.52 6.00
N GLU A 194 -25.04 5.67 7.33
CA GLU A 194 -24.67 6.91 8.01
C GLU A 194 -23.21 7.27 7.77
N VAL A 195 -22.28 6.33 7.98
CA VAL A 195 -20.84 6.53 7.72
C VAL A 195 -20.60 6.85 6.24
N ASN A 196 -21.27 6.14 5.35
CA ASN A 196 -21.21 6.41 3.91
C ASN A 196 -21.65 7.84 3.56
N GLY A 197 -22.76 8.32 4.13
CA GLY A 197 -23.21 9.70 3.94
C GLY A 197 -22.18 10.72 4.42
N GLN A 198 -21.54 10.48 5.56
CA GLN A 198 -20.48 11.34 6.08
C GLN A 198 -19.25 11.33 5.16
N LEU A 199 -18.85 10.17 4.63
CA LEU A 199 -17.72 10.09 3.68
C LEU A 199 -17.96 10.95 2.45
N PHE A 200 -19.13 10.86 1.83
CA PHE A 200 -19.45 11.69 0.66
C PHE A 200 -19.54 13.17 1.00
N ASN A 201 -20.05 13.53 2.18
CA ASN A 201 -20.12 14.92 2.62
C ASN A 201 -18.72 15.54 2.82
N TYR A 202 -17.76 14.79 3.34
CA TYR A 202 -16.41 15.30 3.63
C TYR A 202 -15.43 15.16 2.45
N PHE A 203 -15.54 14.09 1.67
CA PHE A 203 -14.54 13.73 0.65
C PHE A 203 -15.08 13.80 -0.78
N GLY A 204 -16.40 13.91 -0.97
CA GLY A 204 -17.01 14.11 -2.28
C GLY A 204 -16.53 13.13 -3.34
N ASP A 205 -15.95 13.66 -4.41
CA ASP A 205 -15.47 12.91 -5.57
C ASP A 205 -14.27 11.99 -5.26
N ALA A 206 -13.61 12.16 -4.11
CA ALA A 206 -12.56 11.24 -3.69
C ALA A 206 -13.11 9.88 -3.20
N VAL A 207 -14.42 9.75 -2.97
CA VAL A 207 -15.04 8.46 -2.65
C VAL A 207 -15.43 7.75 -3.94
N TYR A 208 -14.81 6.59 -4.21
CA TYR A 208 -15.18 5.80 -5.39
C TYR A 208 -16.67 5.41 -5.35
N LEU A 209 -17.35 5.51 -6.49
CA LEU A 209 -18.74 5.05 -6.62
C LEU A 209 -18.81 3.53 -6.49
N SER A 210 -17.83 2.81 -7.04
CA SER A 210 -17.68 1.37 -6.87
C SER A 210 -17.36 1.02 -5.42
N LEU A 211 -17.83 -0.13 -4.97
CA LEU A 211 -17.60 -0.65 -3.63
C LEU A 211 -17.44 -2.18 -3.66
N ILE A 212 -16.83 -2.74 -2.65
CA ILE A 212 -16.70 -4.19 -2.46
C ILE A 212 -17.73 -4.61 -1.41
N HIS A 213 -18.73 -5.39 -1.83
CA HIS A 213 -19.75 -5.92 -0.92
C HIS A 213 -19.19 -6.99 0.02
N ILE A 214 -19.91 -7.19 1.13
CA ILE A 214 -19.63 -8.30 2.03
C ILE A 214 -20.04 -9.63 1.38
#